data_a7ae9886e64fda3e182a6cc9f98de349
#
_entry.id   a7ae9886e64fda3e182a6cc9f98de349
#
_cell.length_a   1.000
_cell.length_b   1.000
_cell.length_c   1.000
_cell.angle_alpha   90.00
_cell.angle_beta   90.00
_cell.angle_gamma   90.00
#
_symmetry.space_group_name_H-M   'P 1'
#
loop_
_entity.id
_entity.type
_entity.pdbx_description
1 polymer ?
#
loop_
_entity_poly.entity_id
_entity_poly.type
_entity_poly.pdbx_seq_one_letter_code
_entity_poly.pdbx_strand_id
1 'polypeptide(L)'
;PATTEIYTLSLHDALPISYSTIGSHGVLTLSQALENSCNPYMINIAIKLGNVRFAQYEKMFGFGAKTGVDLPGEATGIMYYENKITTIDAATNSFGQNVNVNMVQMLSAYSSLINDGKYYQPHIVKRIESANGEVVKENSPVLVRQTVTASTSKYLRKYLENTVELGTAHKAYIEGYSIAGKTGTAQKIPRADLKWVISFIGHAPADDPKFAIYIVLDEPDGTTGTSGSTSDALILAKDIMTELLPYMNVYKDTDEPYVDPGNAPEESGVSDVPVSETATTGSN
;
A
#
# COMPACT_ATOMS: atom_id res chain seq x y z
N PRO A 1 11.58 17.02 11.73
CA PRO A 1 12.78 17.22 10.92
C PRO A 1 13.26 15.96 10.22
N ALA A 2 12.95 14.74 10.75
CA ALA A 2 13.37 13.47 10.14
C ALA A 2 12.59 13.09 8.86
N THR A 3 11.41 13.65 8.66
CA THR A 3 10.56 13.38 7.48
C THR A 3 11.06 14.00 6.19
N THR A 4 11.83 15.09 6.27
CA THR A 4 12.28 15.85 5.10
C THR A 4 13.41 15.15 4.33
N GLU A 5 14.21 14.32 4.97
CA GLU A 5 15.38 13.71 4.31
C GLU A 5 15.10 12.47 3.47
N ILE A 6 13.94 11.78 3.64
CA ILE A 6 13.54 10.68 2.74
C ILE A 6 13.19 11.22 1.37
N TYR A 7 12.73 12.47 1.29
CA TYR A 7 12.42 13.12 0.02
C TYR A 7 13.64 13.43 -0.85
N THR A 8 14.84 13.45 -0.26
CA THR A 8 16.10 13.64 -1.02
C THR A 8 16.62 12.38 -1.70
N LEU A 9 16.06 11.20 -1.38
CA LEU A 9 16.08 10.10 -2.34
C LEU A 9 15.06 10.48 -3.41
N SER A 10 15.53 11.20 -4.43
CA SER A 10 14.69 11.63 -5.55
C SER A 10 13.84 10.45 -6.00
N LEU A 11 12.52 10.63 -6.02
CA LEU A 11 11.57 9.64 -6.56
C LEU A 11 11.88 9.30 -8.04
N HIS A 12 12.81 10.02 -8.64
CA HIS A 12 13.28 9.88 -10.00
C HIS A 12 14.69 9.27 -10.12
N ASP A 13 15.38 9.00 -8.98
CA ASP A 13 16.69 8.34 -9.04
C ASP A 13 16.52 6.89 -9.45
N ALA A 14 16.84 6.64 -10.72
CA ALA A 14 16.92 5.31 -11.26
C ALA A 14 18.22 4.64 -10.75
N LEU A 15 18.11 3.42 -10.20
CA LEU A 15 19.26 2.64 -9.74
C LEU A 15 19.54 1.49 -10.72
N PRO A 16 20.81 1.29 -11.12
CA PRO A 16 21.18 0.10 -11.90
C PRO A 16 21.12 -1.13 -11.02
N ILE A 17 20.34 -2.15 -11.41
CA ILE A 17 20.14 -3.37 -10.63
C ILE A 17 20.30 -4.60 -11.52
N SER A 18 21.11 -5.56 -11.06
CA SER A 18 21.23 -6.88 -11.64
C SER A 18 20.55 -7.93 -10.78
N TYR A 19 19.81 -8.84 -11.42
CA TYR A 19 19.21 -10.00 -10.79
C TYR A 19 19.78 -11.27 -11.41
N SER A 20 20.33 -12.16 -10.59
CA SER A 20 21.21 -13.25 -11.06
C SER A 20 20.49 -14.42 -11.75
N THR A 21 19.16 -14.55 -11.56
CA THR A 21 18.39 -15.70 -12.08
C THR A 21 17.56 -15.43 -13.32
N ILE A 22 17.22 -14.15 -13.59
CA ILE A 22 16.33 -13.76 -14.70
C ILE A 22 17.02 -12.75 -15.63
N GLY A 23 18.28 -12.39 -15.35
CA GLY A 23 18.95 -11.28 -16.00
C GLY A 23 18.83 -9.96 -15.20
N SER A 24 19.23 -8.86 -15.82
CA SER A 24 19.18 -7.53 -15.19
C SER A 24 17.83 -6.86 -15.52
N HIS A 25 17.16 -6.28 -14.51
CA HIS A 25 16.04 -5.36 -14.74
C HIS A 25 16.51 -4.00 -15.31
N GLY A 26 17.84 -3.80 -15.45
CA GLY A 26 18.39 -2.52 -15.88
C GLY A 26 18.21 -1.44 -14.82
N VAL A 27 17.98 -0.22 -15.29
CA VAL A 27 17.75 0.96 -14.45
C VAL A 27 16.25 1.08 -14.16
N LEU A 28 15.86 1.03 -12.88
CA LEU A 28 14.47 1.10 -12.45
C LEU A 28 14.20 2.38 -11.67
N THR A 29 13.00 2.94 -11.87
CA THR A 29 12.40 3.90 -10.92
C THR A 29 11.87 3.16 -9.69
N LEU A 30 11.50 3.88 -8.63
CA LEU A 30 10.88 3.28 -7.44
C LEU A 30 9.55 2.58 -7.77
N SER A 31 8.71 3.17 -8.64
CA SER A 31 7.48 2.55 -9.11
C SER A 31 7.75 1.20 -9.77
N GLN A 32 8.64 1.18 -10.76
CA GLN A 32 9.02 -0.05 -11.47
C GLN A 32 9.64 -1.11 -10.54
N ALA A 33 10.39 -0.68 -9.51
CA ALA A 33 10.95 -1.59 -8.52
C ALA A 33 9.87 -2.23 -7.65
N LEU A 34 8.82 -1.50 -7.30
CA LEU A 34 7.65 -2.03 -6.60
C LEU A 34 6.81 -2.94 -7.49
N GLU A 35 6.56 -2.56 -8.75
CA GLU A 35 5.84 -3.34 -9.77
C GLU A 35 6.48 -4.72 -9.96
N ASN A 36 7.82 -4.75 -10.06
CA ASN A 36 8.60 -5.97 -10.25
C ASN A 36 9.01 -6.66 -8.95
N SER A 37 8.65 -6.10 -7.79
CA SER A 37 9.09 -6.61 -6.47
C SER A 37 10.61 -6.82 -6.39
N CYS A 38 11.39 -5.83 -6.82
CA CYS A 38 12.84 -5.92 -7.00
C CYS A 38 13.59 -5.86 -5.67
N ASN A 39 13.97 -7.02 -5.12
CA ASN A 39 14.70 -7.10 -3.84
C ASN A 39 16.03 -6.32 -3.85
N PRO A 40 16.92 -6.41 -4.88
CA PRO A 40 18.14 -5.61 -4.91
C PRO A 40 17.90 -4.11 -4.82
N TYR A 41 16.80 -3.60 -5.41
CA TYR A 41 16.44 -2.20 -5.29
C TYR A 41 16.12 -1.82 -3.84
N MET A 42 15.30 -2.63 -3.15
CA MET A 42 14.92 -2.40 -1.75
C MET A 42 16.14 -2.49 -0.83
N ILE A 43 17.06 -3.44 -1.06
CA ILE A 43 18.32 -3.55 -0.34
C ILE A 43 19.15 -2.27 -0.49
N ASN A 44 19.28 -1.73 -1.70
CA ASN A 44 20.02 -0.49 -1.94
C ASN A 44 19.39 0.71 -1.23
N ILE A 45 18.05 0.81 -1.19
CA ILE A 45 17.36 1.84 -0.42
C ILE A 45 17.66 1.70 1.08
N ALA A 46 17.57 0.48 1.62
CA ALA A 46 17.85 0.25 3.05
C ALA A 46 19.30 0.61 3.42
N ILE A 47 20.27 0.26 2.58
CA ILE A 47 21.69 0.62 2.78
C ILE A 47 21.87 2.14 2.74
N LYS A 48 21.25 2.83 1.76
CA LYS A 48 21.31 4.31 1.66
C LYS A 48 20.65 5.00 2.85
N LEU A 49 19.55 4.46 3.36
CA LEU A 49 18.84 4.98 4.53
C LEU A 49 19.67 4.81 5.81
N GLY A 50 20.38 3.68 5.91
CA GLY A 50 21.18 3.29 7.08
C GLY A 50 20.35 2.58 8.15
N ASN A 51 21.03 1.68 8.89
CA ASN A 51 20.39 0.73 9.81
C ASN A 51 19.52 1.38 10.88
N VAL A 52 20.04 2.43 11.52
CA VAL A 52 19.34 3.12 12.63
C VAL A 52 18.04 3.75 12.14
N ARG A 53 18.09 4.48 11.03
CA ARG A 53 16.89 5.10 10.45
C ARG A 53 15.90 4.04 9.96
N PHE A 54 16.39 2.94 9.38
CA PHE A 54 15.54 1.84 8.95
C PHE A 54 14.74 1.27 10.14
N ALA A 55 15.40 0.94 11.26
CA ALA A 55 14.73 0.44 12.46
C ALA A 55 13.77 1.48 13.09
N GLN A 56 14.12 2.78 13.03
CA GLN A 56 13.23 3.85 13.49
C GLN A 56 11.94 3.91 12.67
N TYR A 57 11.99 3.69 11.35
CA TYR A 57 10.81 3.60 10.51
C TYR A 57 9.98 2.35 10.82
N GLU A 58 10.60 1.18 10.97
CA GLU A 58 9.88 -0.03 11.39
C GLU A 58 9.09 0.22 12.68
N LYS A 59 9.73 0.84 13.67
CA LYS A 59 9.07 1.23 14.93
C LYS A 59 7.99 2.30 14.73
N MET A 60 8.22 3.28 13.84
CA MET A 60 7.22 4.30 13.51
C MET A 60 5.96 3.70 12.88
N PHE A 61 6.11 2.64 12.09
CA PHE A 61 4.98 1.87 11.55
C PHE A 61 4.35 0.90 12.55
N GLY A 62 4.84 0.84 13.80
CA GLY A 62 4.26 0.06 14.88
C GLY A 62 4.75 -1.38 14.98
N PHE A 63 5.74 -1.76 14.19
CA PHE A 63 6.31 -3.09 14.26
C PHE A 63 7.10 -3.30 15.56
N GLY A 64 7.05 -4.52 16.09
CA GLY A 64 7.71 -4.88 17.35
C GLY A 64 6.98 -4.44 18.63
N ALA A 65 5.80 -3.82 18.53
CA ALA A 65 4.98 -3.41 19.65
C ALA A 65 3.51 -3.85 19.47
N LYS A 66 2.77 -4.01 20.56
CA LYS A 66 1.33 -4.23 20.46
C LYS A 66 0.64 -3.02 19.84
N THR A 67 -0.33 -3.26 18.96
CA THR A 67 -1.13 -2.19 18.35
C THR A 67 -2.16 -1.61 19.33
N GLY A 68 -2.49 -2.39 20.36
CA GLY A 68 -3.54 -2.05 21.32
C GLY A 68 -4.95 -2.36 20.81
N VAL A 69 -5.07 -3.26 19.84
CA VAL A 69 -6.37 -3.77 19.40
C VAL A 69 -7.09 -4.43 20.59
N ASP A 70 -8.39 -4.27 20.66
CA ASP A 70 -9.25 -4.80 21.74
C ASP A 70 -9.52 -6.32 21.59
N LEU A 71 -8.49 -7.07 21.22
CA LEU A 71 -8.48 -8.53 21.14
C LEU A 71 -7.48 -9.11 22.13
N PRO A 72 -7.81 -10.26 22.77
CA PRO A 72 -6.88 -10.94 23.65
C PRO A 72 -5.75 -11.61 22.86
N GLY A 73 -4.57 -11.78 23.49
CA GLY A 73 -3.48 -12.59 22.95
C GLY A 73 -2.65 -11.93 21.86
N GLU A 74 -2.71 -10.61 21.70
CA GLU A 74 -1.89 -9.89 20.72
C GLU A 74 -0.40 -10.10 20.98
N ALA A 75 0.33 -10.62 19.97
CA ALA A 75 1.79 -10.80 20.00
C ALA A 75 2.48 -9.52 19.49
N THR A 76 3.70 -9.26 19.98
CA THR A 76 4.52 -8.11 19.55
C THR A 76 5.28 -8.35 18.24
N GLY A 77 5.36 -9.61 17.78
CA GLY A 77 6.25 -9.98 16.69
C GLY A 77 7.71 -10.12 17.16
N ILE A 78 8.61 -10.31 16.20
CA ILE A 78 10.05 -10.42 16.41
C ILE A 78 10.75 -9.41 15.51
N MET A 79 11.36 -8.39 16.12
CA MET A 79 12.00 -7.28 15.44
C MET A 79 13.40 -7.01 16.02
N TYR A 80 14.25 -6.38 15.23
CA TYR A 80 15.56 -5.92 15.70
C TYR A 80 15.46 -4.51 16.29
N TYR A 81 16.16 -4.30 17.41
CA TYR A 81 16.24 -2.95 18.00
C TYR A 81 17.28 -2.08 17.30
N GLU A 82 17.07 -0.78 17.31
CA GLU A 82 17.93 0.23 16.66
C GLU A 82 19.44 0.09 16.95
N ASN A 83 19.80 -0.35 18.17
CA ASN A 83 21.18 -0.54 18.59
C ASN A 83 21.76 -1.92 18.28
N LYS A 84 21.00 -2.83 17.68
CA LYS A 84 21.40 -4.21 17.37
C LYS A 84 21.25 -4.56 15.91
N ILE A 85 20.48 -3.78 15.14
CA ILE A 85 20.27 -4.04 13.72
C ILE A 85 21.56 -3.86 12.93
N THR A 86 21.96 -4.87 12.21
CA THR A 86 23.12 -4.83 11.31
C THR A 86 22.70 -4.37 9.91
N THR A 87 23.67 -4.05 9.05
CA THR A 87 23.39 -3.74 7.64
C THR A 87 22.76 -4.93 6.91
N ILE A 88 23.12 -6.17 7.28
CA ILE A 88 22.53 -7.39 6.71
C ILE A 88 21.07 -7.52 7.16
N ASP A 89 20.78 -7.25 8.43
CA ASP A 89 19.40 -7.30 8.94
C ASP A 89 18.53 -6.25 8.23
N ALA A 90 18.98 -5.00 8.12
CA ALA A 90 18.25 -3.96 7.41
C ALA A 90 18.04 -4.32 5.93
N ALA A 91 19.05 -4.89 5.27
CA ALA A 91 18.96 -5.35 3.89
C ALA A 91 17.93 -6.48 3.74
N THR A 92 17.92 -7.48 4.62
CA THR A 92 16.96 -8.59 4.57
C THR A 92 15.56 -8.17 4.95
N ASN A 93 15.40 -7.30 5.94
CA ASN A 93 14.12 -6.76 6.36
C ASN A 93 13.47 -5.91 5.25
N SER A 94 14.29 -5.22 4.44
CA SER A 94 13.79 -4.33 3.37
C SER A 94 12.95 -5.03 2.29
N PHE A 95 13.09 -6.34 2.15
CA PHE A 95 12.25 -7.16 1.27
C PHE A 95 11.41 -8.20 2.03
N GLY A 96 11.20 -7.98 3.34
CA GLY A 96 10.25 -8.75 4.15
C GLY A 96 10.77 -10.09 4.68
N GLN A 97 12.08 -10.24 4.86
CA GLN A 97 12.69 -11.41 5.48
C GLN A 97 13.29 -11.10 6.85
N ASN A 98 13.49 -12.10 7.69
CA ASN A 98 14.19 -11.99 8.97
C ASN A 98 13.45 -11.17 10.05
N VAL A 99 12.17 -10.91 9.87
CA VAL A 99 11.27 -10.27 10.84
C VAL A 99 9.95 -11.02 10.91
N ASN A 100 9.29 -10.99 12.07
CA ASN A 100 7.95 -11.52 12.22
C ASN A 100 7.04 -10.43 12.77
N VAL A 101 5.91 -10.21 12.11
CA VAL A 101 4.87 -9.26 12.51
C VAL A 101 3.52 -9.95 12.52
N ASN A 102 2.61 -9.50 13.35
CA ASN A 102 1.25 -10.01 13.31
C ASN A 102 0.41 -9.29 12.23
N MET A 103 -0.72 -9.90 11.85
CA MET A 103 -1.54 -9.38 10.76
C MET A 103 -2.12 -7.98 11.08
N VAL A 104 -2.46 -7.71 12.34
CA VAL A 104 -3.00 -6.41 12.74
C VAL A 104 -1.94 -5.32 12.66
N GLN A 105 -0.68 -5.62 13.06
CA GLN A 105 0.44 -4.70 12.87
C GLN A 105 0.64 -4.36 11.40
N MET A 106 0.66 -5.38 10.52
CA MET A 106 0.86 -5.16 9.08
C MET A 106 -0.28 -4.33 8.48
N LEU A 107 -1.52 -4.67 8.79
CA LEU A 107 -2.67 -3.95 8.26
C LEU A 107 -2.74 -2.52 8.79
N SER A 108 -2.42 -2.28 10.06
CA SER A 108 -2.37 -0.92 10.65
C SER A 108 -1.25 -0.07 10.04
N ALA A 109 -0.06 -0.66 9.83
CA ALA A 109 1.05 0.01 9.15
C ALA A 109 0.68 0.38 7.72
N TYR A 110 0.14 -0.58 6.96
CA TYR A 110 -0.32 -0.37 5.59
C TYR A 110 -1.42 0.69 5.51
N SER A 111 -2.44 0.60 6.39
CA SER A 111 -3.51 1.60 6.44
C SER A 111 -2.98 3.01 6.68
N SER A 112 -1.94 3.16 7.51
CA SER A 112 -1.32 4.47 7.70
C SER A 112 -0.63 4.99 6.43
N LEU A 113 -0.02 4.10 5.63
CA LEU A 113 0.63 4.48 4.37
C LEU A 113 -0.36 5.02 3.34
N ILE A 114 -1.57 4.48 3.28
CA ILE A 114 -2.60 4.83 2.30
C ILE A 114 -3.58 5.90 2.80
N ASN A 115 -3.55 6.24 4.10
CA ASN A 115 -4.41 7.20 4.77
C ASN A 115 -3.63 8.46 5.17
N ASP A 116 -2.97 9.10 4.22
CA ASP A 116 -2.19 10.33 4.39
C ASP A 116 -1.15 10.26 5.53
N GLY A 117 -0.69 9.07 5.87
CA GLY A 117 0.27 8.81 6.93
C GLY A 117 -0.31 8.77 8.34
N LYS A 118 -1.62 8.79 8.51
CA LYS A 118 -2.29 8.80 9.81
C LYS A 118 -2.38 7.38 10.37
N TYR A 119 -1.64 7.08 11.42
CA TYR A 119 -1.69 5.80 12.12
C TYR A 119 -2.72 5.86 13.24
N TYR A 120 -3.81 5.12 13.10
CA TYR A 120 -4.84 4.98 14.12
C TYR A 120 -4.66 3.71 14.94
N GLN A 121 -5.09 3.74 16.20
CA GLN A 121 -5.21 2.54 17.01
C GLN A 121 -6.34 1.67 16.46
N PRO A 122 -6.06 0.40 16.08
CA PRO A 122 -7.11 -0.49 15.60
C PRO A 122 -8.06 -0.91 16.72
N HIS A 123 -9.33 -1.12 16.39
CA HIS A 123 -10.34 -1.68 17.29
C HIS A 123 -11.39 -2.46 16.50
N ILE A 124 -11.97 -3.47 17.11
CA ILE A 124 -13.05 -4.31 16.58
C ILE A 124 -14.40 -3.87 17.12
N VAL A 125 -14.44 -3.54 18.42
CA VAL A 125 -15.66 -3.15 19.09
C VAL A 125 -15.98 -1.69 18.76
N LYS A 126 -17.05 -1.45 18.02
CA LYS A 126 -17.54 -0.09 17.74
C LYS A 126 -18.20 0.51 18.97
N ARG A 127 -19.16 -0.22 19.58
CA ARG A 127 -19.88 0.22 20.78
C ARG A 127 -20.38 -0.95 21.61
N ILE A 128 -20.66 -0.69 22.86
CA ILE A 128 -21.29 -1.60 23.83
C ILE A 128 -22.60 -0.97 24.26
N GLU A 129 -23.68 -1.74 24.15
CA GLU A 129 -25.03 -1.34 24.57
C GLU A 129 -25.50 -2.20 25.74
N SER A 130 -26.26 -1.61 26.63
CA SER A 130 -26.97 -2.33 27.68
C SER A 130 -28.20 -3.08 27.12
N ALA A 131 -28.82 -3.95 27.90
CA ALA A 131 -29.99 -4.72 27.47
C ALA A 131 -31.21 -3.86 27.07
N ASN A 132 -31.28 -2.63 27.57
CA ASN A 132 -32.33 -1.65 27.25
C ASN A 132 -31.95 -0.70 26.05
N GLY A 133 -30.83 -0.96 25.38
CA GLY A 133 -30.39 -0.19 24.21
C GLY A 133 -29.61 1.07 24.55
N GLU A 134 -29.28 1.34 25.79
CA GLU A 134 -28.47 2.50 26.19
C GLU A 134 -26.98 2.25 25.83
N VAL A 135 -26.33 3.23 25.22
CA VAL A 135 -24.90 3.14 24.88
C VAL A 135 -24.07 3.28 26.15
N VAL A 136 -23.42 2.19 26.55
CA VAL A 136 -22.52 2.13 27.72
C VAL A 136 -21.13 2.64 27.38
N LYS A 137 -20.65 2.31 26.15
CA LYS A 137 -19.34 2.73 25.64
C LYS A 137 -19.38 2.82 24.12
N GLU A 138 -18.77 3.85 23.57
CA GLU A 138 -18.50 3.97 22.13
C GLU A 138 -17.03 4.26 21.91
N ASN A 139 -16.40 3.52 20.97
CA ASN A 139 -15.02 3.75 20.58
C ASN A 139 -14.99 4.70 19.41
N SER A 140 -14.22 5.78 19.55
CA SER A 140 -13.91 6.73 18.48
C SER A 140 -12.51 6.46 17.92
N PRO A 141 -12.24 6.80 16.65
CA PRO A 141 -10.91 6.68 16.07
C PRO A 141 -9.86 7.47 16.88
N VAL A 142 -8.80 6.81 17.32
CA VAL A 142 -7.69 7.42 18.08
C VAL A 142 -6.48 7.53 17.16
N LEU A 143 -6.14 8.76 16.76
CA LEU A 143 -4.91 9.04 16.02
C LEU A 143 -3.70 8.93 16.97
N VAL A 144 -2.81 7.98 16.70
CA VAL A 144 -1.63 7.70 17.53
C VAL A 144 -0.42 8.53 17.06
N ARG A 145 -0.21 8.60 15.74
CA ARG A 145 0.95 9.30 15.15
C ARG A 145 0.81 9.52 13.65
N GLN A 146 1.69 10.37 13.12
CA GLN A 146 1.92 10.54 11.69
C GLN A 146 3.12 9.70 11.27
N THR A 147 2.99 8.80 10.28
CA THR A 147 4.06 7.92 9.80
C THR A 147 4.79 8.49 8.59
N VAL A 148 4.04 9.00 7.62
CA VAL A 148 4.54 9.67 6.42
C VAL A 148 3.73 10.92 6.14
N THR A 149 4.16 11.75 5.19
CA THR A 149 3.34 12.90 4.75
C THR A 149 2.23 12.47 3.82
N ALA A 150 1.20 13.31 3.67
CA ALA A 150 0.11 13.10 2.74
C ALA A 150 0.61 12.98 1.29
N SER A 151 1.62 13.75 0.90
CA SER A 151 2.20 13.65 -0.45
C SER A 151 2.90 12.31 -0.68
N THR A 152 3.65 11.80 0.30
CA THR A 152 4.25 10.45 0.22
C THR A 152 3.18 9.37 0.11
N SER A 153 2.12 9.46 0.92
CA SER A 153 0.98 8.56 0.87
C SER A 153 0.34 8.53 -0.53
N LYS A 154 0.12 9.70 -1.13
CA LYS A 154 -0.44 9.82 -2.48
C LYS A 154 0.42 9.12 -3.54
N TYR A 155 1.76 9.33 -3.52
CA TYR A 155 2.66 8.64 -4.44
C TYR A 155 2.67 7.12 -4.24
N LEU A 156 2.67 6.66 -2.98
CA LEU A 156 2.64 5.24 -2.67
C LEU A 156 1.35 4.56 -3.13
N ARG A 157 0.19 5.21 -2.96
CA ARG A 157 -1.08 4.70 -3.51
C ARG A 157 -0.98 4.47 -5.02
N LYS A 158 -0.45 5.45 -5.78
CA LYS A 158 -0.29 5.30 -7.23
C LYS A 158 0.70 4.19 -7.61
N TYR A 159 1.81 4.06 -6.89
CA TYR A 159 2.77 2.98 -7.15
C TYR A 159 2.20 1.60 -6.82
N LEU A 160 1.39 1.50 -5.76
CA LEU A 160 0.70 0.26 -5.40
C LEU A 160 -0.41 -0.10 -6.41
N GLU A 161 -1.08 0.88 -6.99
CA GLU A 161 -2.01 0.69 -8.11
C GLU A 161 -1.27 0.12 -9.33
N ASN A 162 -0.14 0.70 -9.72
CA ASN A 162 0.69 0.20 -10.81
C ASN A 162 1.13 -1.26 -10.60
N THR A 163 1.34 -1.72 -9.35
CA THR A 163 1.66 -3.14 -9.10
C THR A 163 0.53 -4.09 -9.49
N VAL A 164 -0.72 -3.64 -9.39
CA VAL A 164 -1.91 -4.41 -9.79
C VAL A 164 -2.17 -4.25 -11.28
N GLU A 165 -2.01 -3.06 -11.85
CA GLU A 165 -2.23 -2.83 -13.27
C GLU A 165 -1.15 -3.48 -14.15
N LEU A 166 0.13 -3.33 -13.80
CA LEU A 166 1.27 -3.61 -14.65
C LEU A 166 2.25 -4.65 -14.06
N GLY A 167 2.14 -4.95 -12.76
CA GLY A 167 3.17 -5.67 -12.02
C GLY A 167 2.76 -7.04 -11.51
N THR A 168 3.48 -7.47 -10.49
CA THR A 168 3.37 -8.81 -9.86
C THR A 168 2.02 -9.10 -9.22
N ALA A 169 1.20 -8.07 -8.96
CA ALA A 169 -0.12 -8.22 -8.35
C ALA A 169 -1.28 -8.23 -9.38
N HIS A 170 -1.00 -8.34 -10.68
CA HIS A 170 -2.02 -8.24 -11.75
C HIS A 170 -3.19 -9.23 -11.62
N LYS A 171 -3.00 -10.39 -11.00
CA LYS A 171 -4.09 -11.35 -10.77
C LYS A 171 -5.18 -10.85 -9.81
N ALA A 172 -4.91 -9.79 -9.03
CA ALA A 172 -5.90 -9.10 -8.20
C ALA A 172 -6.66 -8.00 -8.96
N TYR A 173 -6.35 -7.76 -10.22
CA TYR A 173 -7.04 -6.76 -11.05
C TYR A 173 -8.52 -7.12 -11.23
N ILE A 174 -9.39 -6.12 -11.04
CA ILE A 174 -10.84 -6.23 -11.25
C ILE A 174 -11.24 -5.13 -12.23
N GLU A 175 -11.81 -5.53 -13.36
CA GLU A 175 -12.19 -4.61 -14.42
C GLU A 175 -13.21 -3.56 -13.94
N GLY A 176 -12.92 -2.30 -14.21
CA GLY A 176 -13.73 -1.15 -13.82
C GLY A 176 -13.54 -0.71 -12.37
N TYR A 177 -12.54 -1.24 -11.64
CA TYR A 177 -12.22 -0.79 -10.30
C TYR A 177 -10.71 -0.49 -10.16
N SER A 178 -10.41 0.63 -9.54
CA SER A 178 -9.04 1.01 -9.19
C SER A 178 -8.60 0.26 -7.93
N ILE A 179 -7.80 -0.80 -8.13
CA ILE A 179 -7.28 -1.65 -7.05
C ILE A 179 -5.79 -1.38 -6.90
N ALA A 180 -5.33 -1.25 -5.66
CA ALA A 180 -3.91 -1.10 -5.35
C ALA A 180 -3.47 -2.13 -4.32
N GLY A 181 -2.22 -2.59 -4.37
CA GLY A 181 -1.74 -3.55 -3.40
C GLY A 181 -0.33 -4.06 -3.67
N LYS A 182 0.13 -5.01 -2.84
CA LYS A 182 1.45 -5.61 -2.94
C LYS A 182 1.41 -7.08 -2.54
N THR A 183 2.09 -7.89 -3.31
CA THR A 183 2.33 -9.31 -3.01
C THR A 183 3.44 -9.48 -1.98
N GLY A 184 3.37 -10.52 -1.16
CA GLY A 184 4.43 -10.98 -0.29
C GLY A 184 4.68 -12.48 -0.46
N THR A 185 5.96 -12.86 -0.46
CA THR A 185 6.39 -14.25 -0.49
C THR A 185 7.56 -14.42 0.46
N ALA A 186 7.38 -15.16 1.53
CA ALA A 186 8.40 -15.39 2.53
C ALA A 186 8.65 -16.89 2.70
N GLN A 187 9.92 -17.29 2.60
CA GLN A 187 10.30 -18.67 2.86
C GLN A 187 10.48 -18.88 4.36
N LYS A 188 9.87 -19.95 4.90
CA LYS A 188 9.99 -20.32 6.31
C LYS A 188 11.36 -20.96 6.61
N ILE A 189 11.70 -20.95 7.88
CA ILE A 189 12.90 -21.64 8.40
C ILE A 189 12.43 -22.94 9.06
N PRO A 190 13.13 -24.09 8.81
CA PRO A 190 14.33 -24.24 7.98
C PRO A 190 14.02 -24.21 6.49
N ARG A 191 14.86 -23.52 5.71
CA ARG A 191 14.65 -23.33 4.26
C ARG A 191 14.66 -24.62 3.45
N ALA A 192 15.29 -25.70 4.01
CA ALA A 192 15.29 -27.02 3.39
C ALA A 192 13.90 -27.63 3.23
N ASP A 193 12.94 -27.24 4.06
CA ASP A 193 11.57 -27.75 4.01
C ASP A 193 10.76 -27.17 2.85
N LEU A 194 11.29 -26.14 2.16
CA LEU A 194 10.65 -25.48 1.02
C LEU A 194 9.22 -24.99 1.32
N LYS A 195 8.98 -24.56 2.56
CA LYS A 195 7.70 -24.05 3.02
C LYS A 195 7.63 -22.53 2.88
N TRP A 196 6.47 -22.03 2.49
CA TRP A 196 6.25 -20.63 2.16
C TRP A 196 5.05 -20.05 2.89
N VAL A 197 5.16 -18.78 3.22
CA VAL A 197 4.01 -17.90 3.52
C VAL A 197 3.83 -17.00 2.31
N ILE A 198 2.64 -17.04 1.70
CA ILE A 198 2.28 -16.16 0.60
C ILE A 198 1.20 -15.19 1.04
N SER A 199 1.23 -13.98 0.52
CA SER A 199 0.28 -12.96 0.94
C SER A 199 0.00 -11.93 -0.14
N PHE A 200 -1.11 -11.24 0.05
CA PHE A 200 -1.45 -10.02 -0.66
C PHE A 200 -2.05 -9.02 0.32
N ILE A 201 -1.56 -7.79 0.29
CA ILE A 201 -2.17 -6.67 0.99
C ILE A 201 -2.60 -5.63 -0.05
N GLY A 202 -3.84 -5.15 0.05
CA GLY A 202 -4.38 -4.23 -0.94
C GLY A 202 -5.48 -3.33 -0.39
N HIS A 203 -5.94 -2.40 -1.22
CA HIS A 203 -7.03 -1.48 -0.90
C HIS A 203 -7.78 -1.06 -2.16
N ALA A 204 -8.96 -0.53 -1.97
CA ALA A 204 -9.79 0.06 -3.02
C ALA A 204 -10.70 1.18 -2.48
N PRO A 205 -11.02 2.20 -3.32
CA PRO A 205 -10.31 2.60 -4.54
C PRO A 205 -8.84 2.97 -4.27
N ALA A 206 -8.00 2.97 -5.29
CA ALA A 206 -6.56 3.22 -5.11
C ALA A 206 -6.25 4.63 -4.59
N ASP A 207 -6.94 5.65 -5.08
CA ASP A 207 -6.72 7.06 -4.76
C ASP A 207 -7.47 7.54 -3.50
N ASP A 208 -8.68 6.98 -3.22
CA ASP A 208 -9.52 7.30 -2.04
C ASP A 208 -9.93 6.01 -1.30
N PRO A 209 -9.03 5.35 -0.57
CA PRO A 209 -9.26 4.04 0.04
C PRO A 209 -10.46 4.01 0.98
N LYS A 210 -11.42 3.12 0.71
CA LYS A 210 -12.58 2.86 1.59
C LYS A 210 -12.35 1.67 2.50
N PHE A 211 -11.54 0.72 2.07
CA PHE A 211 -11.11 -0.42 2.88
C PHE A 211 -9.72 -0.90 2.47
N ALA A 212 -9.09 -1.65 3.36
CA ALA A 212 -7.88 -2.42 3.08
C ALA A 212 -8.11 -3.89 3.42
N ILE A 213 -7.49 -4.78 2.67
CA ILE A 213 -7.55 -6.23 2.86
C ILE A 213 -6.14 -6.80 2.99
N TYR A 214 -5.96 -7.77 3.88
CA TYR A 214 -4.71 -8.51 4.01
C TYR A 214 -4.99 -10.01 4.04
N ILE A 215 -4.56 -10.71 3.01
CA ILE A 215 -4.68 -12.16 2.84
C ILE A 215 -3.33 -12.78 3.12
N VAL A 216 -3.30 -13.80 3.97
CA VAL A 216 -2.11 -14.59 4.28
C VAL A 216 -2.48 -16.06 4.17
N LEU A 217 -1.73 -16.80 3.37
CA LEU A 217 -1.81 -18.25 3.27
C LEU A 217 -0.51 -18.85 3.79
N ASP A 218 -0.61 -19.64 4.84
CA ASP A 218 0.53 -20.30 5.49
C ASP A 218 0.64 -21.72 5.00
N GLU A 219 1.75 -22.03 4.34
CA GLU A 219 2.04 -23.36 3.75
C GLU A 219 0.91 -23.87 2.83
N PRO A 220 0.40 -23.09 1.88
CA PRO A 220 -0.66 -23.58 0.99
C PRO A 220 -0.16 -24.76 0.16
N ASP A 221 -1.05 -25.74 -0.08
CA ASP A 221 -0.76 -26.91 -0.91
C ASP A 221 -0.36 -26.46 -2.34
N GLY A 222 0.57 -27.20 -2.95
CA GLY A 222 1.03 -26.91 -4.33
C GLY A 222 2.14 -25.86 -4.45
N THR A 223 2.58 -25.22 -3.37
CA THR A 223 3.76 -24.34 -3.37
C THR A 223 5.07 -25.12 -3.25
N THR A 224 5.14 -26.31 -3.86
CA THR A 224 6.34 -27.14 -3.89
C THR A 224 7.30 -26.63 -4.94
N GLY A 225 8.50 -26.24 -4.53
CA GLY A 225 9.56 -25.83 -5.45
C GLY A 225 10.36 -24.62 -4.97
N THR A 226 11.20 -24.10 -5.83
CA THR A 226 12.17 -23.03 -5.51
C THR A 226 11.55 -21.64 -5.38
N SER A 227 10.25 -21.48 -5.67
CA SER A 227 9.52 -20.20 -5.51
C SER A 227 8.07 -20.45 -5.14
N GLY A 228 7.61 -19.85 -4.02
CA GLY A 228 6.20 -19.78 -3.69
C GLY A 228 5.45 -18.95 -4.74
N SER A 229 4.28 -19.44 -5.15
CA SER A 229 3.39 -18.67 -6.04
C SER A 229 2.40 -17.86 -5.22
N THR A 230 2.35 -16.54 -5.39
CA THR A 230 1.38 -15.66 -4.75
C THR A 230 -0.01 -15.72 -5.40
N SER A 231 -0.18 -16.52 -6.45
CA SER A 231 -1.40 -16.58 -7.25
C SER A 231 -2.65 -16.81 -6.41
N ASP A 232 -2.62 -17.76 -5.46
CA ASP A 232 -3.78 -18.13 -4.67
C ASP A 232 -4.24 -17.01 -3.74
N ALA A 233 -3.29 -16.29 -3.12
CA ALA A 233 -3.60 -15.13 -2.30
C ALA A 233 -4.21 -13.99 -3.12
N LEU A 234 -3.77 -13.80 -4.38
CA LEU A 234 -4.30 -12.80 -5.30
C LEU A 234 -5.70 -13.15 -5.80
N ILE A 235 -5.94 -14.43 -6.16
CA ILE A 235 -7.25 -14.92 -6.61
C ILE A 235 -8.26 -14.78 -5.47
N LEU A 236 -7.91 -15.26 -4.27
CA LEU A 236 -8.77 -15.12 -3.10
C LEU A 236 -9.07 -13.66 -2.77
N ALA A 237 -8.06 -12.78 -2.84
CA ALA A 237 -8.28 -11.35 -2.64
C ALA A 237 -9.22 -10.75 -3.69
N LYS A 238 -9.06 -11.12 -4.97
CA LYS A 238 -9.93 -10.70 -6.06
C LYS A 238 -11.38 -11.14 -5.82
N ASP A 239 -11.60 -12.42 -5.46
CA ASP A 239 -12.92 -12.95 -5.21
C ASP A 239 -13.61 -12.20 -4.05
N ILE A 240 -12.91 -12.02 -2.93
CA ILE A 240 -13.43 -11.28 -1.78
C ILE A 240 -13.73 -9.81 -2.15
N MET A 241 -12.79 -9.15 -2.84
CA MET A 241 -12.97 -7.74 -3.22
C MET A 241 -14.13 -7.57 -4.21
N THR A 242 -14.35 -8.51 -5.11
CA THR A 242 -15.46 -8.46 -6.07
C THR A 242 -16.82 -8.39 -5.36
N GLU A 243 -16.97 -9.12 -4.25
CA GLU A 243 -18.19 -9.07 -3.42
C GLU A 243 -18.21 -7.83 -2.49
N LEU A 244 -17.04 -7.44 -1.99
CA LEU A 244 -16.93 -6.36 -1.00
C LEU A 244 -17.12 -4.97 -1.62
N LEU A 245 -16.65 -4.74 -2.84
CA LEU A 245 -16.71 -3.43 -3.51
C LEU A 245 -18.13 -2.86 -3.57
N PRO A 246 -19.14 -3.57 -4.13
CA PRO A 246 -20.51 -3.07 -4.15
C PRO A 246 -21.10 -2.96 -2.73
N TYR A 247 -20.76 -3.87 -1.82
CA TYR A 247 -21.20 -3.80 -0.42
C TYR A 247 -20.71 -2.53 0.28
N MET A 248 -19.49 -2.07 -0.05
CA MET A 248 -18.89 -0.83 0.48
C MET A 248 -19.29 0.42 -0.30
N ASN A 249 -20.23 0.31 -1.25
CA ASN A 249 -20.66 1.38 -2.15
C ASN A 249 -19.50 1.97 -2.96
N VAL A 250 -18.55 1.13 -3.35
CA VAL A 250 -17.51 1.47 -4.33
C VAL A 250 -18.05 1.08 -5.70
N TYR A 251 -18.25 2.06 -6.56
CA TYR A 251 -18.76 1.88 -7.91
C TYR A 251 -17.62 1.75 -8.91
N LYS A 252 -17.91 1.18 -10.09
CA LYS A 252 -16.93 1.11 -11.16
C LYS A 252 -16.52 2.50 -11.65
N ASP A 253 -15.26 2.67 -11.99
CA ASP A 253 -14.73 3.94 -12.52
C ASP A 253 -15.36 4.32 -13.87
N THR A 254 -15.98 3.35 -14.56
CA THR A 254 -16.70 3.53 -15.82
C THR A 254 -18.18 3.83 -15.65
N ASP A 255 -18.72 3.73 -14.43
CA ASP A 255 -20.08 4.14 -14.13
C ASP A 255 -20.10 5.64 -13.93
N GLU A 256 -20.01 6.42 -15.03
CA GLU A 256 -20.45 7.80 -14.99
C GLU A 256 -21.87 7.80 -14.42
N PRO A 257 -22.18 8.65 -13.44
CA PRO A 257 -23.55 8.74 -12.95
C PRO A 257 -24.44 8.99 -14.16
N TYR A 258 -25.47 8.15 -14.35
CA TYR A 258 -26.45 8.33 -15.41
C TYR A 258 -27.01 9.74 -15.27
N VAL A 259 -26.57 10.64 -16.12
CA VAL A 259 -27.15 11.97 -16.27
C VAL A 259 -28.37 11.76 -17.19
N ASP A 260 -29.56 11.81 -16.59
CA ASP A 260 -30.81 11.83 -17.36
C ASP A 260 -30.69 12.90 -18.45
N PRO A 261 -30.75 12.54 -19.74
CA PRO A 261 -30.63 13.51 -20.84
C PRO A 261 -31.68 14.63 -20.77
N GLY A 262 -32.73 14.46 -19.96
CA GLY A 262 -33.73 15.49 -19.70
C GLY A 262 -33.34 16.53 -18.61
N ASN A 263 -32.23 16.30 -17.88
CA ASN A 263 -31.75 17.13 -16.77
C ASN A 263 -30.30 17.60 -16.95
N ALA A 264 -29.74 17.49 -18.16
CA ALA A 264 -28.44 18.06 -18.47
C ALA A 264 -28.52 19.60 -18.25
N PRO A 265 -27.59 20.20 -17.47
CA PRO A 265 -27.55 21.66 -17.35
C PRO A 265 -27.35 22.24 -18.76
N GLU A 266 -28.24 23.17 -19.17
CA GLU A 266 -28.08 23.90 -20.42
C GLU A 266 -26.68 24.53 -20.43
N GLU A 267 -25.85 24.16 -21.42
CA GLU A 267 -24.61 24.85 -21.69
C GLU A 267 -24.96 26.33 -21.88
N SER A 268 -24.59 27.15 -20.90
CA SER A 268 -24.71 28.61 -21.01
C SER A 268 -23.84 29.03 -22.18
N GLY A 269 -24.53 29.39 -23.29
CA GLY A 269 -23.90 29.83 -24.51
C GLY A 269 -22.91 30.96 -24.26
N VAL A 270 -21.67 30.70 -24.53
CA VAL A 270 -20.65 31.72 -24.66
C VAL A 270 -20.97 32.48 -25.94
N SER A 271 -21.56 33.67 -25.80
CA SER A 271 -21.78 34.58 -26.89
C SER A 271 -20.45 35.00 -27.50
N ASP A 272 -20.30 34.73 -28.79
CA ASP A 272 -19.24 35.26 -29.61
C ASP A 272 -19.18 36.79 -29.50
N VAL A 273 -18.10 37.31 -28.94
CA VAL A 273 -17.74 38.72 -29.02
C VAL A 273 -16.96 38.92 -30.30
N PRO A 274 -17.44 39.74 -31.28
CA PRO A 274 -16.69 39.96 -32.51
C PRO A 274 -15.44 40.80 -32.22
N VAL A 275 -14.30 40.30 -32.63
CA VAL A 275 -13.02 41.02 -32.64
C VAL A 275 -13.08 42.07 -33.75
N SER A 276 -13.17 43.36 -33.39
CA SER A 276 -13.03 44.46 -34.33
C SER A 276 -11.57 44.64 -34.70
N GLU A 277 -11.26 44.40 -35.99
CA GLU A 277 -10.01 44.85 -36.59
C GLU A 277 -9.99 46.38 -36.64
N THR A 278 -9.03 47.01 -35.98
CA THR A 278 -8.61 48.36 -36.28
C THR A 278 -7.23 48.34 -36.86
N ALA A 279 -7.20 48.51 -38.17
CA ALA A 279 -6.01 48.90 -38.92
C ALA A 279 -5.62 50.34 -38.52
N THR A 280 -4.36 50.57 -38.17
CA THR A 280 -3.74 51.90 -38.22
C THR A 280 -2.42 51.80 -38.98
N THR A 281 -2.49 52.33 -40.18
CA THR A 281 -1.37 52.83 -41.01
C THR A 281 -0.78 54.08 -40.38
N GLY A 282 0.54 54.28 -40.49
CA GLY A 282 1.14 55.60 -40.27
C GLY A 282 2.65 55.53 -39.96
N SER A 283 3.43 55.57 -40.99
CA SER A 283 4.56 56.47 -41.35
C SER A 283 5.29 57.22 -40.19
N ASN A 284 6.53 56.92 -39.97
CA ASN A 284 7.74 57.70 -40.25
C ASN A 284 8.95 57.02 -39.63
#